data_4d7412b539d917b8dbbd117b02ec9470
#
_entry.id   4d7412b539d917b8dbbd117b02ec9470
#
_cell.length_a   1.000
_cell.length_b   1.000
_cell.length_c   1.000
_cell.angle_alpha   90.00
_cell.angle_beta   90.00
_cell.angle_gamma   90.00
#
_symmetry.space_group_name_H-M   'P 1'
#
loop_
_entity.id
_entity.type
_entity.pdbx_description
1 polymer ?
#
loop_
_entity_poly.entity_id
_entity_poly.type
_entity_poly.pdbx_seq_one_letter_code
_entity_poly.pdbx_strand_id
1 'polypeptide(L)'
;MPNKIAGALASQRVNLVGVVIPSLSNLVFPEVMTGISEVLVDTGLQPVMGVTNYLPDREEQVIYEMLSWRPSGLIVAGLEHTDAARSMMAQSGIPIVEIMDIDGEAVDLLRFA
;
A
#
# COMPACT_ATOMS: atom_id res chain seq x y z
N MET A 1 -12.62 -27.69 -3.45
CA MET A 1 -12.44 -27.17 -3.36
C MET A 1 -12.39 -25.96 -3.10
N PRO A 2 -12.94 -25.30 -3.22
CA PRO A 2 -12.78 -23.95 -3.03
C PRO A 2 -12.35 -23.56 -1.68
N ASN A 3 -11.63 -24.42 -1.09
CA ASN A 3 -11.21 -24.16 0.26
C ASN A 3 -10.31 -22.96 0.39
N LYS A 4 -9.53 -22.66 -0.65
CA LYS A 4 -8.68 -21.48 -0.58
C LYS A 4 -9.50 -20.21 -0.53
N ILE A 5 -10.54 -20.13 -1.33
CA ILE A 5 -11.38 -18.95 -1.31
C ILE A 5 -12.11 -18.85 0.01
N ALA A 6 -12.65 -19.93 0.49
CA ALA A 6 -13.35 -19.92 1.76
C ALA A 6 -12.39 -19.58 2.89
N GLY A 7 -11.17 -20.11 2.85
CA GLY A 7 -10.18 -19.78 3.86
C GLY A 7 -9.78 -18.32 3.84
N ALA A 8 -9.61 -17.75 2.65
CA ALA A 8 -9.26 -16.34 2.54
C ALA A 8 -10.37 -15.46 3.10
N LEU A 9 -11.63 -15.80 2.81
CA LEU A 9 -12.74 -15.04 3.34
C LEU A 9 -12.84 -15.19 4.85
N ALA A 10 -12.60 -16.38 5.35
CA ALA A 10 -12.65 -16.61 6.78
C ALA A 10 -11.55 -15.89 7.51
N SER A 11 -10.36 -15.82 6.94
CA SER A 11 -9.24 -15.10 7.53
C SER A 11 -9.39 -13.60 7.38
N GLN A 12 -10.31 -13.16 6.50
CA GLN A 12 -10.57 -11.75 6.25
C GLN A 12 -9.39 -11.02 5.67
N ARG A 13 -8.44 -11.73 5.06
CA ARG A 13 -7.32 -11.11 4.38
C ARG A 13 -7.05 -11.84 3.10
N VAL A 14 -6.64 -11.08 2.11
CA VAL A 14 -6.23 -11.66 0.84
C VAL A 14 -4.73 -11.44 0.67
N ASN A 15 -4.12 -12.20 -0.21
CA ASN A 15 -2.67 -12.15 -0.40
C ASN A 15 -2.28 -10.99 -1.29
N LEU A 16 -2.69 -9.81 -0.91
CA LEU A 16 -2.39 -8.57 -1.62
C LEU A 16 -1.70 -7.61 -0.68
N VAL A 17 -0.81 -6.81 -1.25
CA VAL A 17 -0.22 -5.67 -0.57
C VAL A 17 -0.60 -4.43 -1.38
N GLY A 18 -1.33 -3.51 -0.78
CA GLY A 18 -1.68 -2.27 -1.46
C GLY A 18 -0.48 -1.33 -1.43
N VAL A 19 -0.22 -0.66 -2.54
CA VAL A 19 0.87 0.31 -2.63
C VAL A 19 0.29 1.61 -3.15
N VAL A 20 0.29 2.64 -2.32
CA VAL A 20 -0.27 3.95 -2.65
C VAL A 20 0.87 4.90 -2.93
N ILE A 21 0.98 5.36 -4.17
CA ILE A 21 2.04 6.27 -4.57
C ILE A 21 1.44 7.48 -5.26
N PRO A 22 2.13 8.63 -5.21
CA PRO A 22 1.55 9.84 -5.77
C PRO A 22 1.68 9.96 -7.28
N SER A 23 2.71 9.37 -7.89
CA SER A 23 2.93 9.61 -9.31
C SER A 23 3.81 8.54 -9.93
N LEU A 24 3.49 8.16 -11.17
CA LEU A 24 4.37 7.32 -11.98
C LEU A 24 5.35 8.15 -12.80
N SER A 25 5.10 9.45 -12.90
CA SER A 25 6.00 10.34 -13.64
C SER A 25 7.29 10.62 -12.89
N ASN A 26 7.27 10.49 -11.58
CA ASN A 26 8.47 10.64 -10.77
C ASN A 26 9.16 9.29 -10.74
N LEU A 27 10.37 9.23 -11.29
CA LEU A 27 11.06 7.96 -11.50
C LEU A 27 11.36 7.18 -10.23
N VAL A 28 11.36 7.84 -9.08
CA VAL A 28 11.63 7.14 -7.83
C VAL A 28 10.54 6.10 -7.53
N PHE A 29 9.30 6.37 -7.89
CA PHE A 29 8.22 5.46 -7.54
C PHE A 29 8.20 4.17 -8.35
N PRO A 30 8.45 4.19 -9.66
CA PRO A 30 8.62 2.93 -10.39
C PRO A 30 9.74 2.07 -9.82
N GLU A 31 10.84 2.69 -9.39
CA GLU A 31 11.93 1.95 -8.77
C GLU A 31 11.51 1.34 -7.44
N VAL A 32 10.74 2.07 -6.67
CA VAL A 32 10.20 1.55 -5.42
C VAL A 32 9.29 0.35 -5.69
N MET A 33 8.44 0.44 -6.71
CA MET A 33 7.57 -0.67 -7.09
C MET A 33 8.38 -1.90 -7.48
N THR A 34 9.45 -1.70 -8.24
CA THR A 34 10.32 -2.80 -8.61
C THR A 34 10.92 -3.47 -7.37
N GLY A 35 11.41 -2.67 -6.45
CA GLY A 35 11.98 -3.21 -5.21
C GLY A 35 10.96 -3.96 -4.38
N ILE A 36 9.75 -3.43 -4.27
CA ILE A 36 8.68 -4.10 -3.55
C ILE A 36 8.37 -5.45 -4.20
N SER A 37 8.24 -5.45 -5.53
CA SER A 37 7.93 -6.68 -6.24
C SER A 37 9.01 -7.73 -6.03
N GLU A 38 10.27 -7.33 -6.04
CA GLU A 38 11.37 -8.26 -5.80
C GLU A 38 11.32 -8.88 -4.41
N VAL A 39 10.98 -8.06 -3.42
CA VAL A 39 10.89 -8.56 -2.06
C VAL A 39 9.72 -9.53 -1.91
N LEU A 40 8.62 -9.26 -2.61
CA LEU A 40 7.41 -10.07 -2.45
C LEU A 40 7.36 -11.31 -3.32
N VAL A 41 8.29 -11.47 -4.27
CA VAL A 41 8.18 -12.48 -5.30
C VAL A 41 8.04 -13.91 -4.74
N ASP A 42 8.69 -14.21 -3.63
CA ASP A 42 8.64 -15.56 -3.07
C ASP A 42 7.68 -15.70 -1.91
N THR A 43 6.87 -14.67 -1.66
CA THR A 43 6.00 -14.68 -0.48
C THR A 43 4.57 -15.09 -0.79
N GLY A 44 4.21 -15.14 -2.07
CA GLY A 44 2.82 -15.35 -2.46
C GLY A 44 1.98 -14.08 -2.42
N LEU A 45 2.56 -12.97 -2.01
CA LEU A 45 1.85 -11.69 -1.96
C LEU A 45 1.97 -10.96 -3.28
N GLN A 46 0.90 -10.28 -3.67
CA GLN A 46 0.86 -9.53 -4.91
C GLN A 46 0.73 -8.04 -4.61
N PRO A 47 1.61 -7.20 -5.15
CA PRO A 47 1.44 -5.75 -4.98
C PRO A 47 0.38 -5.21 -5.93
N VAL A 48 -0.47 -4.35 -5.41
CA VAL A 48 -1.48 -3.67 -6.20
C VAL A 48 -1.29 -2.19 -5.99
N MET A 49 -1.07 -1.46 -7.08
CA MET A 49 -0.70 -0.07 -7.03
C MET A 49 -1.90 0.85 -7.23
N GLY A 50 -1.95 1.91 -6.44
CA GLY A 50 -2.89 3.01 -6.65
C GLY A 50 -2.14 4.31 -6.74
N VAL A 51 -2.50 5.14 -7.71
CA VAL A 51 -1.83 6.42 -7.96
C VAL A 51 -2.76 7.55 -7.56
N THR A 52 -2.27 8.49 -6.76
CA THR A 52 -3.10 9.55 -6.20
C THR A 52 -2.92 10.90 -6.88
N ASN A 53 -1.85 11.08 -7.67
CA ASN A 53 -1.53 12.34 -8.34
C ASN A 53 -1.39 13.50 -7.35
N TYR A 54 -0.89 13.21 -6.15
CA TYR A 54 -0.71 14.20 -5.08
C TYR A 54 -2.00 14.86 -4.63
N LEU A 55 -3.15 14.24 -4.90
CA LEU A 55 -4.44 14.79 -4.50
C LEU A 55 -4.90 14.13 -3.21
N PRO A 56 -5.11 14.91 -2.13
CA PRO A 56 -5.49 14.31 -0.86
C PRO A 56 -6.81 13.55 -0.90
N ASP A 57 -7.79 14.07 -1.63
CA ASP A 57 -9.08 13.39 -1.75
C ASP A 57 -8.94 12.06 -2.47
N ARG A 58 -8.08 12.04 -3.49
CA ARG A 58 -7.84 10.82 -4.23
C ARG A 58 -7.14 9.80 -3.35
N GLU A 59 -6.20 10.25 -2.55
CA GLU A 59 -5.51 9.36 -1.64
C GLU A 59 -6.48 8.71 -0.67
N GLU A 60 -7.39 9.49 -0.10
CA GLU A 60 -8.40 8.94 0.80
C GLU A 60 -9.22 7.86 0.12
N GLN A 61 -9.64 8.13 -1.11
CA GLN A 61 -10.45 7.19 -1.86
C GLN A 61 -9.69 5.90 -2.16
N VAL A 62 -8.44 6.04 -2.58
CA VAL A 62 -7.61 4.88 -2.91
C VAL A 62 -7.36 4.03 -1.66
N ILE A 63 -7.03 4.68 -0.55
CA ILE A 63 -6.81 3.97 0.70
C ILE A 63 -8.08 3.25 1.14
N TYR A 64 -9.21 3.93 1.06
CA TYR A 64 -10.48 3.32 1.45
C TYR A 64 -10.76 2.06 0.62
N GLU A 65 -10.58 2.16 -0.69
CA GLU A 65 -10.82 1.02 -1.56
C GLU A 65 -9.88 -0.13 -1.27
N MET A 66 -8.60 0.18 -1.09
CA MET A 66 -7.62 -0.87 -0.81
C MET A 66 -7.90 -1.56 0.52
N LEU A 67 -8.22 -0.79 1.54
CA LEU A 67 -8.50 -1.37 2.85
C LEU A 67 -9.76 -2.23 2.82
N SER A 68 -10.71 -1.91 1.95
CA SER A 68 -11.92 -2.70 1.83
C SER A 68 -11.65 -4.12 1.33
N TRP A 69 -10.52 -4.34 0.66
CA TRP A 69 -10.13 -5.66 0.20
C TRP A 69 -9.49 -6.51 1.29
N ARG A 70 -9.24 -5.93 2.46
CA ARG A 70 -8.57 -6.60 3.57
C ARG A 70 -7.20 -7.14 3.15
N PRO A 71 -6.31 -6.30 2.64
CA PRO A 71 -5.01 -6.78 2.19
C PRO A 71 -4.13 -7.22 3.34
N SER A 72 -3.07 -7.93 3.03
CA SER A 72 -2.11 -8.35 4.04
C SER A 72 -1.29 -7.19 4.57
N GLY A 73 -1.18 -6.12 3.81
CA GLY A 73 -0.46 -4.93 4.24
C GLY A 73 -0.71 -3.78 3.29
N LEU A 74 -0.31 -2.59 3.72
CA LEU A 74 -0.46 -1.38 2.92
C LEU A 74 0.84 -0.60 2.99
N ILE A 75 1.35 -0.22 1.84
CA ILE A 75 2.54 0.62 1.74
C ILE A 75 2.10 1.96 1.18
N VAL A 76 2.41 3.04 1.88
CA VAL A 76 1.94 4.38 1.52
C VAL A 76 3.13 5.30 1.40
N ALA A 77 3.25 5.97 0.26
CA ALA A 77 4.33 6.93 0.04
C ALA A 77 3.89 8.30 0.54
N GLY A 78 4.86 9.03 1.08
CA GLY A 78 4.61 10.37 1.58
C GLY A 78 4.38 10.39 3.08
N LEU A 79 4.52 11.57 3.66
CA LEU A 79 4.39 11.75 5.10
C LEU A 79 3.13 12.49 5.48
N GLU A 80 2.52 13.17 4.52
CA GLU A 80 1.36 13.99 4.80
C GLU A 80 0.10 13.31 4.31
N HIS A 81 -0.76 13.00 5.23
CA HIS A 81 -2.04 12.37 4.92
C HIS A 81 -3.13 13.12 5.65
N THR A 82 -4.33 13.09 5.12
CA THR A 82 -5.45 13.72 5.81
C THR A 82 -5.78 12.96 7.08
N ASP A 83 -6.50 13.63 7.97
CA ASP A 83 -6.95 12.97 9.19
C ASP A 83 -7.83 11.77 8.90
N ALA A 84 -8.65 11.87 7.85
CA ALA A 84 -9.50 10.74 7.44
C ALA A 84 -8.65 9.55 7.00
N ALA A 85 -7.62 9.80 6.19
CA ALA A 85 -6.75 8.73 5.74
C ALA A 85 -6.01 8.08 6.91
N ARG A 86 -5.49 8.90 7.83
CA ARG A 86 -4.81 8.37 9.01
C ARG A 86 -5.74 7.53 9.87
N SER A 87 -6.96 8.00 10.03
CA SER A 87 -7.94 7.28 10.83
C SER A 87 -8.29 5.93 10.22
N MET A 88 -8.50 5.90 8.91
CA MET A 88 -8.80 4.66 8.23
C MET A 88 -7.68 3.64 8.39
N MET A 89 -6.44 4.09 8.22
CA MET A 89 -5.29 3.21 8.35
C MET A 89 -5.13 2.72 9.79
N ALA A 90 -5.29 3.62 10.75
CA ALA A 90 -5.13 3.25 12.16
C ALA A 90 -6.18 2.25 12.61
N GLN A 91 -7.39 2.36 12.11
CA GLN A 91 -8.47 1.49 12.54
C GLN A 91 -8.56 0.19 11.75
N SER A 92 -7.78 0.05 10.70
CA SER A 92 -7.90 -1.09 9.81
C SER A 92 -7.41 -2.40 10.42
N GLY A 93 -6.49 -2.33 11.35
CA GLY A 93 -5.84 -3.53 11.87
C GLY A 93 -4.85 -4.14 10.89
N ILE A 94 -4.58 -3.48 9.78
CA ILE A 94 -3.69 -3.97 8.74
C ILE A 94 -2.32 -3.32 8.93
N PRO A 95 -1.23 -4.07 8.76
CA PRO A 95 0.11 -3.48 8.85
C PRO A 95 0.30 -2.38 7.82
N ILE A 96 0.78 -1.23 8.27
CA ILE A 96 1.00 -0.07 7.41
C ILE A 96 2.47 0.27 7.42
N VAL A 97 3.05 0.44 6.23
CA VAL A 97 4.44 0.87 6.07
C VAL A 97 4.43 2.18 5.33
N GLU A 98 5.08 3.18 5.88
CA GLU A 98 5.22 4.47 5.22
C GLU A 98 6.58 4.58 4.57
N ILE A 99 6.59 5.02 3.31
CA ILE A 99 7.82 5.26 2.57
C ILE A 99 7.96 6.76 2.43
N MET A 100 9.11 7.28 2.83
CA MET A 100 9.38 8.71 2.71
C MET A 100 9.77 9.05 1.29
N ASP A 101 9.18 10.10 0.76
CA ASP A 101 9.58 10.65 -0.52
C ASP A 101 10.65 11.71 -0.25
N ILE A 102 11.85 11.42 -0.66
CA ILE A 102 12.97 12.32 -0.45
C ILE A 102 13.44 12.86 -1.80
N ASP A 103 12.81 13.89 -2.25
CA ASP A 103 13.22 14.74 -3.37
C ASP A 103 14.12 14.09 -4.42
N GLY A 104 13.66 13.04 -5.04
CA GLY A 104 14.37 12.42 -6.12
C GLY A 104 15.48 11.48 -5.71
N GLU A 105 15.77 11.37 -4.43
CA GLU A 105 16.72 10.38 -3.96
C GLU A 105 16.02 9.05 -3.78
N ALA A 106 16.78 7.99 -3.86
CA ALA A 106 16.22 6.68 -3.65
C ALA A 106 15.63 6.59 -2.25
N VAL A 107 14.44 6.04 -2.18
CA VAL A 107 13.80 5.84 -0.90
C VAL A 107 14.39 4.60 -0.29
N ASP A 108 15.22 4.78 0.72
CA ASP A 108 15.88 3.66 1.35
C ASP A 108 15.37 3.37 2.74
N LEU A 109 14.36 4.10 3.18
CA LEU A 109 13.84 3.93 4.51
C LEU A 109 12.39 3.53 4.48
N LEU A 110 12.11 2.39 5.02
CA LEU A 110 10.75 1.95 5.25
C LEU A 110 10.45 2.16 6.71
N ARG A 111 9.36 2.87 6.99
CA ARG A 111 8.98 3.12 8.37
C ARG A 111 7.76 2.28 8.68
N PHE A 112 7.88 1.49 9.71
CA PHE A 112 6.77 0.68 10.17
C PHE A 112 5.92 1.51 11.10
N ALA A 113 4.66 1.57 10.81
CA ALA A 113 3.73 2.32 11.63
C ALA A 113 3.41 1.58 12.92
#